data_5604c46b93813f43fbbc710bb92a9c9b
#
_entry.id   5604c46b93813f43fbbc710bb92a9c9b
#
_cell.length_a   1.000
_cell.length_b   1.000
_cell.length_c   1.000
_cell.angle_alpha   90.00
_cell.angle_beta   90.00
_cell.angle_gamma   90.00
#
_symmetry.space_group_name_H-M   'P 1'
#
loop_
_entity.id
_entity.type
_entity.pdbx_description
1 polymer ?
#
loop_
_entity_poly.entity_id
_entity_poly.type
_entity_poly.pdbx_seq_one_letter_code
_entity_poly.pdbx_strand_id
1 'polypeptide(L)'
;MVRKAKKSDIGRIIDLLHQVNMVHAELRPDLFKPHTTKYDEQELETMLGDDQKPIFVYDDGTVRGYAFCQISEVSDDKLLQDIKTLYIDDICVDEAARGRHVGKALFDFVSDFARSIGCRNITLNVWEGNHAASMFYKKMGMKVQKTTMEVIL
;
A
#
# COMPACT_ATOMS: atom_id res chain seq x y z
N MET A 1 9.90 13.76 4.13
CA MET A 1 10.89 12.67 4.22
C MET A 1 10.18 11.35 4.48
N VAL A 2 10.60 10.30 3.79
CA VAL A 2 10.03 8.94 4.02
C VAL A 2 10.91 8.19 5.02
N ARG A 3 10.29 7.53 5.96
CA ARG A 3 10.93 6.74 7.00
C ARG A 3 10.08 5.54 7.42
N LYS A 4 10.65 4.60 8.15
CA LYS A 4 9.89 3.51 8.77
C LYS A 4 8.90 4.08 9.79
N ALA A 5 7.70 3.51 9.84
CA ALA A 5 6.69 3.89 10.81
C ALA A 5 7.10 3.47 12.22
N LYS A 6 6.64 4.21 13.22
CA LYS A 6 6.85 3.95 14.64
C LYS A 6 5.53 4.05 15.41
N LYS A 7 5.53 3.58 16.64
CA LYS A 7 4.31 3.51 17.48
C LYS A 7 3.56 4.85 17.56
N SER A 8 4.28 5.96 17.66
CA SER A 8 3.65 7.30 17.74
C SER A 8 2.94 7.72 16.45
N ASP A 9 3.12 7.00 15.33
CA ASP A 9 2.43 7.31 14.06
C ASP A 9 1.06 6.62 13.95
N ILE A 10 0.76 5.65 14.82
CA ILE A 10 -0.42 4.78 14.70
C ILE A 10 -1.71 5.59 14.61
N GLY A 11 -1.91 6.57 15.48
CA GLY A 11 -3.12 7.39 15.46
C GLY A 11 -3.34 8.07 14.11
N ARG A 12 -2.28 8.63 13.55
CA ARG A 12 -2.34 9.30 12.25
C ARG A 12 -2.52 8.32 11.09
N ILE A 13 -1.91 7.15 11.18
CA ILE A 13 -2.11 6.07 10.20
C ILE A 13 -3.58 5.64 10.17
N ILE A 14 -4.22 5.51 11.33
CA ILE A 14 -5.65 5.17 11.43
C ILE A 14 -6.52 6.22 10.74
N ASP A 15 -6.23 7.51 10.93
CA ASP A 15 -6.96 8.59 10.24
C ASP A 15 -6.88 8.43 8.72
N LEU A 16 -5.70 8.10 8.20
CA LEU A 16 -5.48 7.87 6.77
C LEU A 16 -6.16 6.59 6.28
N LEU A 17 -6.19 5.53 7.09
CA LEU A 17 -6.93 4.31 6.78
C LEU A 17 -8.43 4.58 6.64
N HIS A 18 -8.99 5.47 7.44
CA HIS A 18 -10.38 5.91 7.27
C HIS A 18 -10.61 6.58 5.92
N GLN A 19 -9.70 7.47 5.49
CA GLN A 19 -9.81 8.14 4.19
C GLN A 19 -9.81 7.12 3.04
N VAL A 20 -8.89 6.18 3.03
CA VAL A 20 -8.79 5.20 1.93
C VAL A 20 -9.96 4.21 1.94
N ASN A 21 -10.45 3.82 3.12
CA ASN A 21 -11.61 2.94 3.19
C ASN A 21 -12.87 3.60 2.61
N MET A 22 -13.05 4.90 2.82
CA MET A 22 -14.17 5.64 2.23
C MET A 22 -14.12 5.64 0.70
N VAL A 23 -12.94 5.75 0.10
CA VAL A 23 -12.78 5.63 -1.35
C VAL A 23 -13.23 4.24 -1.83
N HIS A 24 -12.80 3.18 -1.17
CA HIS A 24 -13.20 1.82 -1.52
C HIS A 24 -14.71 1.58 -1.33
N ALA A 25 -15.28 2.10 -0.24
CA ALA A 25 -16.71 1.97 0.04
C ALA A 25 -17.58 2.72 -0.99
N GLU A 26 -17.10 3.84 -1.53
CA GLU A 26 -17.77 4.56 -2.61
C GLU A 26 -17.70 3.81 -3.95
N LEU A 27 -16.55 3.19 -4.25
CA LEU A 27 -16.36 2.41 -5.48
C LEU A 27 -17.14 1.09 -5.48
N ARG A 28 -17.10 0.39 -4.35
CA ARG A 28 -17.70 -0.94 -4.20
C ARG A 28 -18.45 -1.03 -2.86
N PRO A 29 -19.60 -0.34 -2.75
CA PRO A 29 -20.42 -0.38 -1.54
C PRO A 29 -21.01 -1.78 -1.24
N ASP A 30 -21.03 -2.64 -2.23
CA ASP A 30 -21.41 -4.04 -2.11
C ASP A 30 -20.35 -4.89 -1.38
N LEU A 31 -19.09 -4.47 -1.37
CA LEU A 31 -17.96 -5.19 -0.78
C LEU A 31 -17.42 -4.53 0.49
N PHE A 32 -17.36 -3.21 0.53
CA PHE A 32 -16.71 -2.48 1.62
C PHE A 32 -17.72 -1.83 2.56
N LYS A 33 -17.54 -2.06 3.85
CA LYS A 33 -18.28 -1.36 4.91
C LYS A 33 -17.74 0.06 5.05
N PRO A 34 -18.61 1.09 5.09
CA PRO A 34 -18.16 2.46 5.36
C PRO A 34 -17.80 2.64 6.84
N HIS A 35 -17.10 3.73 7.16
CA HIS A 35 -16.80 4.19 8.52
C HIS A 35 -16.03 3.17 9.37
N THR A 36 -15.12 2.43 8.76
CA THR A 36 -14.23 1.48 9.45
C THR A 36 -12.82 1.56 8.89
N THR A 37 -11.91 0.81 9.45
CA THR A 37 -10.52 0.72 8.99
C THR A 37 -10.11 -0.73 8.78
N LYS A 38 -9.14 -0.95 7.88
CA LYS A 38 -8.58 -2.27 7.59
C LYS A 38 -7.87 -2.86 8.81
N TYR A 39 -7.20 -2.02 9.60
CA TYR A 39 -6.44 -2.41 10.78
C TYR A 39 -6.81 -1.55 11.98
N ASP A 40 -6.86 -2.15 13.15
CA ASP A 40 -6.98 -1.43 14.43
C ASP A 40 -5.60 -1.12 15.04
N GLU A 41 -5.60 -0.43 16.16
CA GLU A 41 -4.38 -0.02 16.86
C GLU A 41 -3.50 -1.21 17.26
N GLN A 42 -4.12 -2.27 17.78
CA GLN A 42 -3.40 -3.47 18.26
C GLN A 42 -2.78 -4.23 17.09
N GLU A 43 -3.50 -4.37 15.99
CA GLU A 43 -2.98 -4.99 14.76
C GLU A 43 -1.80 -4.20 14.22
N LEU A 44 -1.87 -2.87 14.20
CA LEU A 44 -0.77 -2.00 13.76
C LEU A 44 0.45 -2.13 14.67
N GLU A 45 0.28 -2.18 15.99
CA GLU A 45 1.39 -2.41 16.91
C GLU A 45 2.10 -3.74 16.61
N THR A 46 1.36 -4.79 16.35
CA THR A 46 1.91 -6.10 15.97
C THR A 46 2.66 -6.02 14.65
N MET A 47 2.09 -5.35 13.66
CA MET A 47 2.72 -5.20 12.33
C MET A 47 4.02 -4.41 12.38
N LEU A 48 4.14 -3.41 13.25
CA LEU A 48 5.37 -2.63 13.42
C LEU A 48 6.57 -3.48 13.86
N GLY A 49 6.33 -4.60 14.52
CA GLY A 49 7.34 -5.57 14.93
C GLY A 49 7.65 -6.65 13.90
N ASP A 50 6.93 -6.67 12.77
CA ASP A 50 7.06 -7.70 11.73
C ASP A 50 7.89 -7.18 10.55
N ASP A 51 9.13 -7.66 10.42
CA ASP A 51 10.04 -7.27 9.34
C ASP A 51 9.56 -7.72 7.94
N GLN A 52 8.63 -8.68 7.86
CA GLN A 52 8.03 -9.11 6.60
C GLN A 52 6.87 -8.21 6.15
N LYS A 53 6.42 -7.32 7.03
CA LYS A 53 5.33 -6.37 6.76
C LYS A 53 5.75 -4.93 7.10
N PRO A 54 6.78 -4.40 6.43
CA PRO A 54 7.25 -3.05 6.74
C PRO A 54 6.22 -1.99 6.39
N ILE A 55 6.11 -0.99 7.24
CA ILE A 55 5.25 0.18 7.05
C ILE A 55 6.15 1.41 6.96
N PHE A 56 5.98 2.18 5.89
CA PHE A 56 6.69 3.44 5.69
C PHE A 56 5.71 4.61 5.74
N VAL A 57 6.18 5.75 6.24
CA VAL A 57 5.39 6.98 6.31
C VAL A 57 6.17 8.13 5.69
N TYR A 58 5.44 9.06 5.07
CA TYR A 58 5.99 10.36 4.68
C TYR A 58 5.70 11.36 5.79
N ASP A 59 6.74 11.96 6.32
CA ASP A 59 6.69 12.87 7.46
C ASP A 59 7.35 14.20 7.10
N ASP A 60 6.61 15.29 7.21
CA ASP A 60 7.07 16.68 7.06
C ASP A 60 6.84 17.52 8.32
N GLY A 61 6.81 16.85 9.48
CA GLY A 61 6.34 17.39 10.76
C GLY A 61 4.97 16.83 11.15
N THR A 62 4.27 16.28 10.19
CA THR A 62 3.04 15.50 10.34
C THR A 62 3.08 14.37 9.31
N VAL A 63 2.61 13.18 9.67
CA VAL A 63 2.49 12.08 8.71
C VAL A 63 1.43 12.44 7.66
N ARG A 64 1.85 12.52 6.41
CA ARG A 64 1.02 12.89 5.25
C ARG A 64 0.64 11.72 4.36
N GLY A 65 1.22 10.57 4.58
CA GLY A 65 0.93 9.38 3.80
C GLY A 65 1.67 8.19 4.35
N TYR A 66 1.27 7.00 3.89
CA TYR A 66 1.88 5.74 4.27
C TYR A 66 1.97 4.78 3.09
N ALA A 67 2.81 3.76 3.24
CA ALA A 67 2.83 2.58 2.41
C ALA A 67 2.92 1.34 3.29
N PHE A 68 1.92 0.47 3.22
CA PHE A 68 1.94 -0.85 3.82
C PHE A 68 2.52 -1.84 2.81
N CYS A 69 3.57 -2.52 3.20
CA CYS A 69 4.26 -3.48 2.34
C CYS A 69 4.22 -4.87 2.95
N GLN A 70 4.35 -5.86 2.09
CA GLN A 70 4.46 -7.25 2.49
C GLN A 70 5.49 -7.94 1.59
N ILE A 71 6.49 -8.55 2.21
CA ILE A 71 7.53 -9.28 1.50
C ILE A 71 7.08 -10.73 1.38
N SER A 72 7.09 -11.25 0.15
CA SER A 72 6.82 -12.65 -0.12
C SER A 72 7.92 -13.27 -0.95
N GLU A 73 8.18 -14.53 -0.71
CA GLU A 73 9.23 -15.28 -1.39
C GLU A 73 8.70 -16.65 -1.79
N VAL A 74 8.85 -16.97 -3.07
CA VAL A 74 8.56 -18.29 -3.62
C VAL A 74 9.88 -19.00 -3.86
N SER A 75 10.09 -20.16 -3.26
CA SER A 75 11.24 -21.02 -3.51
C SER A 75 10.82 -22.47 -3.58
N ASP A 76 11.49 -23.22 -4.47
CA ASP A 76 11.26 -24.66 -4.69
C ASP A 76 9.80 -24.99 -5.05
N ASP A 77 9.09 -24.07 -5.69
CA ASP A 77 7.74 -24.31 -6.19
C ASP A 77 7.78 -25.17 -7.47
N LYS A 78 6.79 -26.04 -7.64
CA LYS A 78 6.74 -26.93 -8.82
C LYS A 78 6.48 -26.21 -10.12
N LEU A 79 5.82 -25.05 -10.06
CA LEU A 79 5.36 -24.31 -11.23
C LEU A 79 6.11 -22.99 -11.40
N LEU A 80 6.40 -22.29 -10.32
CA LEU A 80 6.95 -20.93 -10.32
C LEU A 80 8.45 -20.94 -10.12
N GLN A 81 9.11 -19.99 -10.76
CA GLN A 81 10.52 -19.68 -10.49
C GLN A 81 10.68 -19.11 -9.08
N ASP A 82 11.91 -19.20 -8.53
CA ASP A 82 12.25 -18.56 -7.27
C ASP A 82 12.19 -17.04 -7.43
N ILE A 83 11.25 -16.40 -6.73
CA ILE A 83 10.99 -14.97 -6.83
C ILE A 83 10.73 -14.38 -5.46
N LYS A 84 11.39 -13.27 -5.17
CA LYS A 84 11.09 -12.41 -4.04
C LYS A 84 10.33 -11.18 -4.54
N THR A 85 9.16 -10.93 -3.97
CA THR A 85 8.25 -9.85 -4.37
C THR A 85 7.98 -8.96 -3.17
N LEU A 86 7.97 -7.65 -3.39
CA LEU A 86 7.36 -6.71 -2.45
C LEU A 86 5.96 -6.40 -2.93
N TYR A 87 4.97 -6.76 -2.13
CA TYR A 87 3.57 -6.42 -2.37
C TYR A 87 3.23 -5.14 -1.61
N ILE A 88 2.71 -4.14 -2.30
CA ILE A 88 2.13 -2.96 -1.67
C ILE A 88 0.68 -3.29 -1.36
N ASP A 89 0.40 -3.54 -0.08
CA ASP A 89 -0.93 -3.85 0.40
C ASP A 89 -1.85 -2.62 0.34
N ASP A 90 -1.29 -1.45 0.68
CA ASP A 90 -1.98 -0.18 0.62
C ASP A 90 -0.98 0.97 0.57
N ILE A 91 -1.33 2.02 -0.17
CA ILE A 91 -0.62 3.29 -0.20
C ILE A 91 -1.64 4.42 -0.19
N CYS A 92 -1.48 5.35 0.72
CA CYS A 92 -2.41 6.45 0.93
C CYS A 92 -1.67 7.76 1.10
N VAL A 93 -2.22 8.81 0.51
CA VAL A 93 -1.78 10.19 0.73
C VAL A 93 -2.96 10.97 1.29
N ASP A 94 -2.71 11.71 2.38
CA ASP A 94 -3.68 12.61 2.97
C ASP A 94 -4.27 13.54 1.90
N GLU A 95 -5.58 13.68 1.87
CA GLU A 95 -6.27 14.56 0.94
C GLU A 95 -5.69 15.98 0.95
N ALA A 96 -5.35 16.50 2.13
CA ALA A 96 -4.75 17.81 2.30
C ALA A 96 -3.32 17.93 1.74
N ALA A 97 -2.67 16.82 1.44
CA ALA A 97 -1.30 16.77 0.92
C ALA A 97 -1.20 16.30 -0.54
N ARG A 98 -2.31 16.08 -1.21
CA ARG A 98 -2.34 15.70 -2.62
C ARG A 98 -1.73 16.78 -3.51
N GLY A 99 -1.10 16.38 -4.61
CA GLY A 99 -0.40 17.28 -5.53
C GLY A 99 0.98 17.74 -5.04
N ARG A 100 1.43 17.30 -3.87
CA ARG A 100 2.73 17.66 -3.27
C ARG A 100 3.80 16.56 -3.42
N HIS A 101 3.60 15.64 -4.35
CA HIS A 101 4.53 14.55 -4.67
C HIS A 101 4.77 13.54 -3.52
N VAL A 102 3.91 13.51 -2.51
CA VAL A 102 4.01 12.57 -1.38
C VAL A 102 3.92 11.12 -1.84
N GLY A 103 2.96 10.80 -2.71
CA GLY A 103 2.82 9.46 -3.26
C GLY A 103 4.03 9.00 -4.06
N LYS A 104 4.60 9.90 -4.87
CA LYS A 104 5.83 9.61 -5.61
C LYS A 104 6.99 9.32 -4.67
N ALA A 105 7.17 10.13 -3.64
CA ALA A 105 8.24 9.94 -2.66
C ALA A 105 8.12 8.60 -1.93
N LEU A 106 6.90 8.22 -1.54
CA LEU A 106 6.62 6.90 -0.95
C LEU A 106 6.94 5.76 -1.91
N PHE A 107 6.47 5.85 -3.14
CA PHE A 107 6.70 4.81 -4.15
C PHE A 107 8.19 4.66 -4.50
N ASP A 108 8.91 5.76 -4.66
CA ASP A 108 10.35 5.74 -4.91
C ASP A 108 11.11 5.09 -3.76
N PHE A 109 10.79 5.46 -2.51
CA PHE A 109 11.40 4.88 -1.33
C PHE A 109 11.15 3.37 -1.23
N VAL A 110 9.91 2.94 -1.45
CA VAL A 110 9.54 1.51 -1.45
C VAL A 110 10.29 0.76 -2.55
N SER A 111 10.45 1.38 -3.71
CA SER A 111 11.19 0.80 -4.85
C SER A 111 12.67 0.60 -4.51
N ASP A 112 13.29 1.58 -3.89
CA ASP A 112 14.70 1.48 -3.48
C ASP A 112 14.87 0.46 -2.36
N PHE A 113 13.95 0.42 -1.41
CA PHE A 113 13.93 -0.61 -0.38
C PHE A 113 13.80 -2.01 -0.97
N ALA A 114 12.86 -2.22 -1.89
CA ALA A 114 12.67 -3.52 -2.55
C ALA A 114 13.94 -3.98 -3.29
N ARG A 115 14.61 -3.07 -4.00
CA ARG A 115 15.90 -3.38 -4.64
C ARG A 115 16.96 -3.77 -3.61
N SER A 116 17.04 -3.04 -2.51
CA SER A 116 18.06 -3.27 -1.47
C SER A 116 17.94 -4.64 -0.81
N ILE A 117 16.75 -5.22 -0.76
CA ILE A 117 16.49 -6.55 -0.18
C ILE A 117 16.42 -7.67 -1.24
N GLY A 118 16.70 -7.36 -2.51
CA GLY A 118 16.76 -8.35 -3.58
C GLY A 118 15.42 -8.76 -4.17
N CYS A 119 14.39 -7.93 -4.06
CA CYS A 119 13.12 -8.19 -4.74
C CYS A 119 13.27 -8.06 -6.26
N ARG A 120 12.64 -8.99 -6.98
CA ARG A 120 12.56 -8.94 -8.43
C ARG A 120 11.55 -7.90 -8.92
N ASN A 121 10.44 -7.76 -8.20
CA ASN A 121 9.34 -6.90 -8.60
C ASN A 121 8.59 -6.33 -7.41
N ILE A 122 7.74 -5.34 -7.73
CA ILE A 122 6.73 -4.79 -6.82
C ILE A 122 5.39 -5.04 -7.47
N THR A 123 4.43 -5.53 -6.69
CA THR A 123 3.05 -5.74 -7.13
C THR A 123 2.08 -5.02 -6.21
N LEU A 124 0.92 -4.69 -6.73
CA LEU A 124 -0.22 -4.17 -5.98
C LEU A 124 -1.51 -4.45 -6.75
N ASN A 125 -2.64 -4.26 -6.07
CA ASN A 125 -3.96 -4.35 -6.69
C ASN A 125 -4.60 -2.97 -6.76
N VAL A 126 -5.28 -2.68 -7.87
CA VAL A 126 -6.08 -1.47 -8.07
C VAL A 126 -7.50 -1.89 -8.46
N TRP A 127 -8.50 -1.39 -7.75
CA TRP A 127 -9.89 -1.62 -8.10
C TRP A 127 -10.25 -0.96 -9.43
N GLU A 128 -10.98 -1.68 -10.26
CA GLU A 128 -11.58 -1.10 -11.47
C GLU A 128 -12.45 0.10 -11.07
N GLY A 129 -12.33 1.20 -11.83
CA GLY A 129 -13.00 2.45 -11.50
C GLY A 129 -12.17 3.44 -10.68
N ASN A 130 -11.10 3.01 -10.02
CA ASN A 130 -10.16 3.91 -9.36
C ASN A 130 -9.13 4.44 -10.37
N HIS A 131 -9.59 5.34 -11.23
CA HIS A 131 -8.78 5.87 -12.33
C HIS A 131 -7.58 6.68 -11.84
N ALA A 132 -7.74 7.44 -10.77
CA ALA A 132 -6.65 8.26 -10.21
C ALA A 132 -5.48 7.38 -9.75
N ALA A 133 -5.77 6.30 -9.02
CA ALA A 133 -4.75 5.33 -8.58
C ALA A 133 -4.10 4.63 -9.79
N SER A 134 -4.90 4.15 -10.74
CA SER A 134 -4.42 3.46 -11.93
C SER A 134 -3.47 4.36 -12.75
N MET A 135 -3.84 5.62 -12.95
CA MET A 135 -3.00 6.58 -13.67
C MET A 135 -1.70 6.87 -12.92
N PHE A 136 -1.77 7.02 -11.59
CA PHE A 136 -0.60 7.24 -10.77
C PHE A 136 0.41 6.09 -10.90
N TYR A 137 -0.03 4.85 -10.75
CA TYR A 137 0.86 3.70 -10.83
C TYR A 137 1.42 3.48 -12.24
N LYS A 138 0.65 3.71 -13.28
CA LYS A 138 1.15 3.70 -14.66
C LYS A 138 2.23 4.75 -14.88
N LYS A 139 2.05 5.94 -14.33
CA LYS A 139 3.07 7.02 -14.38
C LYS A 139 4.34 6.62 -13.62
N MET A 140 4.23 5.81 -12.58
CA MET A 140 5.39 5.26 -11.86
C MET A 140 6.06 4.09 -12.60
N GLY A 141 5.57 3.71 -13.76
CA GLY A 141 6.16 2.66 -14.59
C GLY A 141 5.55 1.28 -14.40
N MET A 142 4.46 1.16 -13.63
CA MET A 142 3.78 -0.12 -13.45
C MET A 142 2.94 -0.50 -14.67
N LYS A 143 2.85 -1.79 -14.92
CA LYS A 143 2.05 -2.39 -15.99
C LYS A 143 1.10 -3.41 -15.40
N VAL A 144 -0.02 -3.63 -16.07
CA VAL A 144 -0.95 -4.69 -15.68
C VAL A 144 -0.24 -6.04 -15.79
N GLN A 145 -0.22 -6.79 -14.68
CA GLN A 145 0.35 -8.14 -14.62
C GLN A 145 -0.70 -9.19 -14.92
N LYS A 146 -1.87 -9.08 -14.30
CA LYS A 146 -3.00 -10.00 -14.45
C LYS A 146 -4.30 -9.26 -14.14
N THR A 147 -5.42 -9.87 -14.47
CA THR A 147 -6.75 -9.32 -14.23
C THR A 147 -7.61 -10.32 -13.46
N THR A 148 -8.27 -9.87 -12.42
CA THR A 148 -9.32 -10.61 -11.73
C THR A 148 -10.67 -10.25 -12.34
N MET A 149 -11.45 -11.24 -12.73
CA MET A 149 -12.78 -11.06 -13.29
C MET A 149 -13.82 -11.65 -12.36
N GLU A 150 -15.02 -11.06 -12.32
CA GLU A 150 -16.13 -11.57 -11.52
C GLU A 150 -17.42 -11.60 -12.33
N VAL A 151 -18.33 -12.44 -11.91
CA VAL A 151 -19.75 -12.40 -12.29
C VAL A 151 -20.59 -12.47 -11.02
N ILE A 152 -21.55 -11.57 -10.92
CA ILE A 152 -22.48 -11.55 -9.78
C ILE A 152 -23.66 -12.43 -10.11
N LEU A 153 -23.94 -13.41 -9.24
CA LEU A 153 -24.99 -14.42 -9.41
C LEU A 153 -26.32 -13.98 -8.82
#